data_909e7c16173e55e4a6a2203fd4ec910f
#
_entry.id   909e7c16173e55e4a6a2203fd4ec910f
#
_cell.length_a   1.000
_cell.length_b   1.000
_cell.length_c   1.000
_cell.angle_alpha   90.00
_cell.angle_beta   90.00
_cell.angle_gamma   90.00
#
_symmetry.space_group_name_H-M   'P 1'
#
loop_
_entity.id
_entity.type
_entity.pdbx_description
1 polymer ?
#
loop_
_entity_poly.entity_id
_entity_poly.type
_entity_poly.pdbx_seq_one_letter_code
_entity_poly.pdbx_strand_id
1 'polypeptide(L)'
;MNQGKIFCVGLGPGDPDMMSVKADRLLRNARHVAYFRKRGHPGKARQLVNGLLHADVTEYPMEYPLTTEIPHDDPRYIAQLSSFYQDWQSRLTELTRSEDVIVLCEGDPFFYGSFMHLYVRLRQAAQVTVEVLPGIPGMVGCWHATGIPMTWGDDVMSVLPATLPDTPLREHMARSDALVIMKVGRHLGRIRALLIEQGKLERAWLVINGTMSDQQVMPLRDAPERCPYFAIIVVHGQGRRPANDM
;
A
#
# COMPACT_ATOMS: atom_id res chain seq x y z
N MET A 1 25.02 22.21 -14.91
CA MET A 1 24.23 21.96 -13.68
C MET A 1 23.80 20.51 -13.76
N ASN A 2 24.01 19.72 -12.69
CA ASN A 2 23.53 18.34 -12.68
C ASN A 2 21.98 18.37 -12.64
N GLN A 3 21.37 17.64 -13.54
CA GLN A 3 19.92 17.41 -13.52
C GLN A 3 19.57 16.59 -12.27
N GLY A 4 18.53 16.99 -11.55
CA GLY A 4 18.01 16.24 -10.41
C GLY A 4 17.33 14.95 -10.82
N LYS A 5 16.98 14.13 -9.83
CA LYS A 5 16.30 12.84 -9.98
C LYS A 5 14.95 12.85 -9.28
N ILE A 6 14.07 11.95 -9.70
CA ILE A 6 12.88 11.59 -8.92
C ILE A 6 13.24 10.36 -8.08
N PHE A 7 13.11 10.47 -6.76
CA PHE A 7 13.19 9.34 -5.85
C PHE A 7 11.78 8.98 -5.40
N CYS A 8 11.27 7.83 -5.77
CA CYS A 8 10.06 7.30 -5.18
C CYS A 8 10.42 6.47 -3.95
N VAL A 9 9.94 6.87 -2.80
CA VAL A 9 10.36 6.31 -1.52
C VAL A 9 9.22 5.52 -0.89
N GLY A 10 9.43 4.22 -0.73
CA GLY A 10 8.57 3.35 0.08
C GLY A 10 8.81 3.63 1.56
N LEU A 11 7.73 4.05 2.25
CA LEU A 11 7.77 4.49 3.64
C LEU A 11 7.55 3.35 4.65
N GLY A 12 7.36 2.13 4.17
CA GLY A 12 7.06 1.01 5.05
C GLY A 12 5.59 0.92 5.46
N PRO A 13 5.27 0.02 6.41
CA PRO A 13 3.90 -0.43 6.67
C PRO A 13 3.06 0.55 7.49
N GLY A 14 3.66 1.57 8.12
CA GLY A 14 2.93 2.54 8.95
C GLY A 14 3.75 3.10 10.10
N ASP A 15 4.61 2.31 10.72
CA ASP A 15 5.57 2.77 11.72
C ASP A 15 6.76 3.43 11.02
N PRO A 16 7.09 4.71 11.30
CA PRO A 16 8.25 5.39 10.73
C PRO A 16 9.59 4.68 10.98
N ASP A 17 9.74 3.98 12.10
CA ASP A 17 10.96 3.26 12.45
C ASP A 17 11.19 2.01 11.58
N MET A 18 10.17 1.57 10.84
CA MET A 18 10.26 0.49 9.85
C MET A 18 10.67 0.96 8.45
N MET A 19 11.05 2.21 8.31
CA MET A 19 11.54 2.78 7.06
C MET A 19 12.99 2.33 6.82
N SER A 20 13.38 2.22 5.54
CA SER A 20 14.78 1.94 5.24
C SER A 20 15.68 3.12 5.61
N VAL A 21 16.91 2.85 6.07
CA VAL A 21 17.92 3.89 6.38
C VAL A 21 18.16 4.82 5.20
N LYS A 22 18.08 4.31 3.96
CA LYS A 22 18.25 5.13 2.75
C LYS A 22 17.08 6.08 2.57
N ALA A 23 15.85 5.63 2.85
CA ALA A 23 14.65 6.45 2.80
C ALA A 23 14.72 7.59 3.84
N ASP A 24 15.04 7.27 5.09
CA ASP A 24 15.20 8.26 6.16
C ASP A 24 16.22 9.35 5.80
N ARG A 25 17.40 8.95 5.30
CA ARG A 25 18.44 9.91 4.87
C ARG A 25 17.98 10.85 3.75
N LEU A 26 17.25 10.32 2.75
CA LEU A 26 16.71 11.13 1.67
C LEU A 26 15.67 12.13 2.17
N LEU A 27 14.77 11.68 3.04
CA LEU A 27 13.69 12.51 3.58
C LEU A 27 14.22 13.68 4.42
N ARG A 28 15.20 13.44 5.28
CA ARG A 28 15.82 14.50 6.10
C ARG A 28 16.54 15.58 5.28
N ASN A 29 16.96 15.26 4.06
CA ASN A 29 17.64 16.19 3.15
C ASN A 29 16.75 16.66 2.00
N ALA A 30 15.47 16.27 1.99
CA ALA A 30 14.55 16.61 0.93
C ALA A 30 14.23 18.10 0.89
N ARG A 31 14.27 18.70 -0.31
CA ARG A 31 13.81 20.06 -0.58
C ARG A 31 12.45 20.08 -1.26
N HIS A 32 12.18 19.09 -2.10
CA HIS A 32 10.92 18.94 -2.82
C HIS A 32 10.31 17.58 -2.52
N VAL A 33 9.08 17.58 -1.97
CA VAL A 33 8.37 16.36 -1.58
C VAL A 33 6.97 16.36 -2.21
N ALA A 34 6.67 15.33 -3.00
CA ALA A 34 5.36 15.10 -3.60
C ALA A 34 4.68 13.88 -2.97
N TYR A 35 3.37 13.91 -2.83
CA TYR A 35 2.59 12.81 -2.26
C TYR A 35 1.15 12.81 -2.74
N PHE A 36 0.58 11.63 -2.88
CA PHE A 36 -0.82 11.46 -3.27
C PHE A 36 -1.75 11.71 -2.09
N ARG A 37 -2.88 12.37 -2.37
CA ARG A 37 -3.95 12.54 -1.38
C ARG A 37 -5.33 12.66 -2.03
N LYS A 38 -6.37 12.38 -1.27
CA LYS A 38 -7.72 12.79 -1.62
C LYS A 38 -7.88 14.28 -1.30
N ARG A 39 -8.59 15.01 -2.16
CA ARG A 39 -8.85 16.44 -1.96
C ARG A 39 -9.45 16.72 -0.58
N GLY A 40 -8.89 17.71 0.12
CA GLY A 40 -9.34 18.10 1.47
C GLY A 40 -8.95 17.13 2.60
N HIS A 41 -8.18 16.07 2.30
CA HIS A 41 -7.68 15.13 3.32
C HIS A 41 -6.15 15.22 3.41
N PRO A 42 -5.56 15.03 4.60
CA PRO A 42 -4.12 14.83 4.71
C PRO A 42 -3.74 13.54 4.00
N GLY A 43 -2.64 13.54 3.25
CA GLY A 43 -2.09 12.32 2.66
C GLY A 43 -1.50 11.40 3.73
N LYS A 44 -1.81 10.10 3.71
CA LYS A 44 -1.25 9.14 4.67
C LYS A 44 0.27 9.10 4.59
N ALA A 45 0.84 8.99 3.38
CA ALA A 45 2.29 9.04 3.19
C ALA A 45 2.92 10.30 3.82
N ARG A 46 2.26 11.45 3.67
CA ARG A 46 2.72 12.71 4.28
C ARG A 46 2.69 12.66 5.81
N GLN A 47 1.67 12.04 6.39
CA GLN A 47 1.55 11.90 7.85
C GLN A 47 2.67 11.03 8.44
N LEU A 48 3.08 9.96 7.73
CA LEU A 48 4.15 9.06 8.19
C LEU A 48 5.51 9.75 8.33
N VAL A 49 5.73 10.84 7.61
CA VAL A 49 7.00 11.59 7.64
C VAL A 49 6.91 12.87 8.48
N ASN A 50 5.89 13.01 9.33
CA ASN A 50 5.78 14.11 10.26
C ASN A 50 7.01 14.16 11.19
N GLY A 51 7.64 15.35 11.26
CA GLY A 51 8.85 15.55 12.07
C GLY A 51 10.15 15.05 11.42
N LEU A 52 10.10 14.39 10.25
CA LEU A 52 11.29 13.98 9.53
C LEU A 52 11.74 15.01 8.48
N LEU A 53 10.79 15.73 7.89
CA LEU A 53 11.08 16.70 6.84
C LEU A 53 11.62 18.01 7.43
N HIS A 54 12.53 18.64 6.68
CA HIS A 54 13.05 19.96 7.05
C HIS A 54 11.94 21.02 6.99
N ALA A 55 12.07 22.08 7.80
CA ALA A 55 11.07 23.16 7.85
C ALA A 55 10.89 23.91 6.51
N ASP A 56 11.95 23.98 5.70
CA ASP A 56 11.98 24.69 4.41
C ASP A 56 11.58 23.79 3.23
N VAL A 57 11.09 22.56 3.47
CA VAL A 57 10.67 21.66 2.40
C VAL A 57 9.48 22.25 1.62
N THR A 58 9.55 22.20 0.30
CA THR A 58 8.42 22.55 -0.55
C THR A 58 7.59 21.31 -0.84
N GLU A 59 6.31 21.36 -0.48
CA GLU A 59 5.39 20.23 -0.60
C GLU A 59 4.49 20.36 -1.83
N TYR A 60 4.30 19.23 -2.53
CA TYR A 60 3.48 19.12 -3.73
C TYR A 60 2.40 18.05 -3.52
N PRO A 61 1.24 18.43 -2.96
CA PRO A 61 0.13 17.48 -2.81
C PRO A 61 -0.48 17.13 -4.17
N MET A 62 -0.36 15.88 -4.58
CA MET A 62 -0.98 15.32 -5.78
C MET A 62 -2.42 14.93 -5.45
N GLU A 63 -3.33 15.88 -5.63
CA GLU A 63 -4.74 15.69 -5.28
C GLU A 63 -5.49 14.94 -6.39
N TYR A 64 -6.00 13.76 -6.07
CA TYR A 64 -6.83 13.01 -7.01
C TYR A 64 -8.07 13.79 -7.42
N PRO A 65 -8.35 13.90 -8.72
CA PRO A 65 -9.58 14.56 -9.21
C PRO A 65 -10.83 13.76 -8.82
N LEU A 66 -10.72 12.44 -8.80
CA LEU A 66 -11.77 11.49 -8.45
C LEU A 66 -11.15 10.32 -7.66
N THR A 67 -11.92 9.72 -6.75
CA THR A 67 -11.51 8.51 -6.03
C THR A 67 -12.55 7.39 -6.13
N THR A 68 -13.71 7.54 -5.47
CA THR A 68 -14.76 6.52 -5.39
C THR A 68 -16.12 7.05 -5.84
N GLU A 69 -16.16 8.24 -6.40
CA GLU A 69 -17.38 8.97 -6.77
C GLU A 69 -18.07 8.36 -7.99
N ILE A 70 -17.29 7.77 -8.90
CA ILE A 70 -17.78 7.05 -10.09
C ILE A 70 -17.00 5.72 -10.24
N PRO A 71 -17.56 4.73 -10.95
CA PRO A 71 -16.89 3.46 -11.19
C PRO A 71 -15.53 3.64 -11.89
N HIS A 72 -14.56 2.80 -11.53
CA HIS A 72 -13.18 2.86 -12.05
C HIS A 72 -13.06 2.51 -13.55
N ASP A 73 -14.05 1.84 -14.12
CA ASP A 73 -14.18 1.49 -15.54
C ASP A 73 -14.97 2.53 -16.35
N ASP A 74 -15.50 3.57 -15.70
CA ASP A 74 -16.15 4.69 -16.37
C ASP A 74 -15.13 5.45 -17.24
N PRO A 75 -15.39 5.70 -18.54
CA PRO A 75 -14.48 6.45 -19.41
C PRO A 75 -14.09 7.82 -18.87
N ARG A 76 -14.98 8.49 -18.12
CA ARG A 76 -14.70 9.79 -17.49
C ARG A 76 -13.66 9.67 -16.38
N TYR A 77 -13.75 8.59 -15.58
CA TYR A 77 -12.77 8.29 -14.55
C TYR A 77 -11.38 8.06 -15.16
N ILE A 78 -11.32 7.23 -16.20
CA ILE A 78 -10.08 6.91 -16.92
C ILE A 78 -9.47 8.17 -17.53
N ALA A 79 -10.28 9.01 -18.20
CA ALA A 79 -9.79 10.24 -18.83
C ALA A 79 -9.24 11.24 -17.81
N GLN A 80 -9.94 11.47 -16.68
CA GLN A 80 -9.50 12.40 -15.64
C GLN A 80 -8.23 11.92 -14.93
N LEU A 81 -8.11 10.63 -14.64
CA LEU A 81 -6.89 10.08 -14.07
C LEU A 81 -5.72 10.14 -15.06
N SER A 82 -5.98 9.91 -16.35
CA SER A 82 -4.93 10.02 -17.35
C SER A 82 -4.38 11.45 -17.43
N SER A 83 -5.25 12.47 -17.46
CA SER A 83 -4.85 13.87 -17.42
C SER A 83 -4.07 14.19 -16.14
N PHE A 84 -4.57 13.79 -14.98
CA PHE A 84 -3.91 13.97 -13.69
C PHE A 84 -2.46 13.43 -13.69
N TYR A 85 -2.26 12.21 -14.17
CA TYR A 85 -0.92 11.63 -14.21
C TYR A 85 -0.02 12.30 -15.27
N GLN A 86 -0.59 12.77 -16.39
CA GLN A 86 0.15 13.52 -17.40
C GLN A 86 0.64 14.87 -16.86
N ASP A 87 -0.23 15.60 -16.16
CA ASP A 87 0.09 16.89 -15.56
C ASP A 87 1.20 16.74 -14.51
N TRP A 88 1.10 15.72 -13.65
CA TRP A 88 2.11 15.44 -12.64
C TRP A 88 3.43 14.93 -13.22
N GLN A 89 3.39 14.14 -14.28
CA GLN A 89 4.60 13.79 -15.03
C GLN A 89 5.34 15.04 -15.49
N SER A 90 4.64 15.96 -16.15
CA SER A 90 5.22 17.22 -16.67
C SER A 90 5.78 18.07 -15.53
N ARG A 91 5.02 18.24 -14.46
CA ARG A 91 5.43 19.05 -13.31
C ARG A 91 6.64 18.49 -12.58
N LEU A 92 6.67 17.19 -12.31
CA LEU A 92 7.82 16.55 -11.67
C LEU A 92 9.06 16.60 -12.56
N THR A 93 8.90 16.42 -13.87
CA THR A 93 10.00 16.57 -14.84
C THR A 93 10.59 17.99 -14.81
N GLU A 94 9.74 19.01 -14.72
CA GLU A 94 10.21 20.40 -14.63
C GLU A 94 10.99 20.67 -13.35
N LEU A 95 10.51 20.19 -12.21
CA LEU A 95 11.17 20.35 -10.91
C LEU A 95 12.58 19.70 -10.90
N THR A 96 12.74 18.56 -11.59
CA THR A 96 14.06 17.86 -11.65
C THR A 96 15.08 18.55 -12.54
N ARG A 97 14.76 19.66 -13.21
CA ARG A 97 15.77 20.44 -13.93
C ARG A 97 16.82 21.07 -13.00
N SER A 98 16.46 21.34 -11.77
CA SER A 98 17.31 22.01 -10.79
C SER A 98 17.64 21.14 -9.57
N GLU A 99 16.73 20.33 -9.08
CA GLU A 99 16.86 19.64 -7.80
C GLU A 99 16.18 18.25 -7.81
N ASP A 100 16.54 17.42 -6.82
CA ASP A 100 15.90 16.14 -6.60
C ASP A 100 14.47 16.31 -6.08
N VAL A 101 13.56 15.43 -6.50
CA VAL A 101 12.18 15.39 -6.02
C VAL A 101 11.91 14.04 -5.36
N ILE A 102 11.43 14.05 -4.12
CA ILE A 102 11.03 12.85 -3.39
C ILE A 102 9.52 12.64 -3.56
N VAL A 103 9.12 11.48 -4.05
CA VAL A 103 7.72 11.05 -4.11
C VAL A 103 7.47 10.04 -2.99
N LEU A 104 6.55 10.36 -2.08
CA LEU A 104 6.21 9.52 -0.93
C LEU A 104 5.18 8.45 -1.31
N CYS A 105 5.42 7.21 -0.88
CA CYS A 105 4.47 6.10 -1.05
C CYS A 105 4.35 5.30 0.24
N GLU A 106 3.12 5.03 0.71
CA GLU A 106 2.88 4.06 1.77
C GLU A 106 3.32 2.66 1.31
N GLY A 107 3.86 1.86 2.21
CA GLY A 107 4.33 0.51 1.91
C GLY A 107 5.44 0.49 0.88
N ASP A 108 5.24 -0.27 -0.19
CA ASP A 108 6.15 -0.39 -1.32
C ASP A 108 5.57 0.28 -2.57
N PRO A 109 6.35 1.11 -3.31
CA PRO A 109 5.87 1.85 -4.48
C PRO A 109 5.36 0.98 -5.63
N PHE A 110 5.84 -0.25 -5.74
CA PHE A 110 5.46 -1.19 -6.81
C PHE A 110 4.45 -2.24 -6.38
N PHE A 111 3.91 -2.12 -5.16
CA PHE A 111 2.91 -3.04 -4.66
C PHE A 111 1.56 -2.36 -4.43
N TYR A 112 0.68 -2.39 -5.43
CA TYR A 112 -0.62 -1.72 -5.47
C TYR A 112 -0.57 -0.19 -5.24
N GLY A 113 0.59 0.42 -5.45
CA GLY A 113 0.82 1.84 -5.24
C GLY A 113 0.38 2.70 -6.42
N SER A 114 -0.11 3.90 -6.13
CA SER A 114 -0.50 4.89 -7.14
C SER A 114 0.65 5.36 -8.02
N PHE A 115 1.86 5.32 -7.48
CA PHE A 115 3.06 5.72 -8.19
C PHE A 115 3.33 4.88 -9.45
N MET A 116 2.90 3.63 -9.51
CA MET A 116 3.12 2.77 -10.69
C MET A 116 2.62 3.42 -11.98
N HIS A 117 1.48 4.09 -11.94
CA HIS A 117 0.91 4.79 -13.11
C HIS A 117 1.74 6.00 -13.54
N LEU A 118 2.31 6.71 -12.59
CA LEU A 118 3.21 7.82 -12.84
C LEU A 118 4.58 7.32 -13.32
N TYR A 119 5.10 6.27 -12.72
CA TYR A 119 6.38 5.64 -13.06
C TYR A 119 6.46 5.22 -14.52
N VAL A 120 5.43 4.53 -15.01
CA VAL A 120 5.38 4.10 -16.43
C VAL A 120 5.49 5.30 -17.37
N ARG A 121 4.79 6.40 -17.08
CA ARG A 121 4.83 7.63 -17.87
C ARG A 121 6.20 8.33 -17.82
N LEU A 122 6.79 8.43 -16.65
CA LEU A 122 8.11 9.03 -16.46
C LEU A 122 9.19 8.23 -17.21
N ARG A 123 9.11 6.90 -17.17
CA ARG A 123 10.02 6.01 -17.91
C ARG A 123 9.89 6.17 -19.43
N GLN A 124 8.69 6.32 -19.95
CA GLN A 124 8.45 6.52 -21.36
C GLN A 124 8.95 7.89 -21.87
N ALA A 125 8.89 8.92 -21.03
CA ALA A 125 9.36 10.25 -21.39
C ALA A 125 10.89 10.36 -21.53
N ALA A 126 11.66 9.42 -20.99
CA ALA A 126 13.13 9.30 -21.07
C ALA A 126 13.92 10.57 -20.68
N GLN A 127 13.28 11.58 -20.10
CA GLN A 127 13.87 12.89 -19.79
C GLN A 127 14.34 13.00 -18.33
N VAL A 128 13.98 12.04 -17.48
CA VAL A 128 14.23 12.09 -16.04
C VAL A 128 14.74 10.76 -15.54
N THR A 129 15.74 10.80 -14.67
CA THR A 129 16.19 9.61 -13.93
C THR A 129 15.22 9.38 -12.77
N VAL A 130 14.61 8.19 -12.71
CA VAL A 130 13.75 7.77 -11.61
C VAL A 130 14.42 6.64 -10.85
N GLU A 131 14.60 6.83 -9.56
CA GLU A 131 15.08 5.81 -8.63
C GLU A 131 13.96 5.43 -7.69
N VAL A 132 13.66 4.13 -7.57
CA VAL A 132 12.60 3.63 -6.68
C VAL A 132 13.25 2.90 -5.52
N LEU A 133 12.94 3.34 -4.30
CA LEU A 133 13.37 2.71 -3.07
C LEU A 133 12.24 1.80 -2.58
N PRO A 134 12.50 0.49 -2.42
CA PRO A 134 11.51 -0.41 -1.87
C PRO A 134 11.18 -0.05 -0.42
N GLY A 135 9.95 -0.35 -0.02
CA GLY A 135 9.49 -0.28 1.35
C GLY A 135 8.88 -1.61 1.79
N ILE A 136 8.75 -1.82 3.09
CA ILE A 136 8.02 -2.97 3.63
C ILE A 136 6.55 -2.80 3.27
N PRO A 137 5.91 -3.73 2.49
CA PRO A 137 4.48 -3.63 2.18
C PRO A 137 3.62 -3.67 3.44
N GLY A 138 2.50 -2.94 3.44
CA GLY A 138 1.60 -2.87 4.60
C GLY A 138 1.09 -4.22 5.10
N MET A 139 0.97 -5.22 4.22
CA MET A 139 0.58 -6.58 4.59
C MET A 139 1.60 -7.26 5.52
N VAL A 140 2.89 -6.96 5.40
CA VAL A 140 3.94 -7.50 6.27
C VAL A 140 3.74 -6.98 7.69
N GLY A 141 3.50 -5.69 7.87
CA GLY A 141 3.14 -5.12 9.16
C GLY A 141 1.88 -5.76 9.76
N CYS A 142 0.87 -6.03 8.92
CA CYS A 142 -0.37 -6.64 9.38
C CYS A 142 -0.19 -8.07 9.89
N TRP A 143 0.53 -8.96 9.20
CA TRP A 143 0.70 -10.32 9.72
C TRP A 143 1.61 -10.36 10.94
N HIS A 144 2.62 -9.47 11.03
CA HIS A 144 3.43 -9.34 12.24
C HIS A 144 2.60 -8.90 13.45
N ALA A 145 1.63 -8.01 13.23
CA ALA A 145 0.77 -7.51 14.29
C ALA A 145 -0.08 -8.60 14.98
N THR A 146 -0.35 -9.73 14.30
CA THR A 146 -1.06 -10.87 14.90
C THR A 146 -0.18 -11.67 15.88
N GLY A 147 1.15 -11.55 15.83
CA GLY A 147 2.07 -12.37 16.60
C GLY A 147 2.15 -13.83 16.19
N ILE A 148 1.56 -14.20 15.01
CA ILE A 148 1.51 -15.57 14.50
C ILE A 148 2.34 -15.66 13.22
N PRO A 149 3.20 -16.67 13.04
CA PRO A 149 3.92 -16.90 11.79
C PRO A 149 2.96 -17.02 10.61
N MET A 150 3.28 -16.36 9.50
CA MET A 150 2.39 -16.32 8.34
C MET A 150 2.36 -17.62 7.55
N THR A 151 3.52 -18.24 7.40
CA THR A 151 3.71 -19.47 6.61
C THR A 151 4.66 -20.44 7.31
N TRP A 152 4.53 -21.74 7.00
CA TRP A 152 5.38 -22.80 7.49
C TRP A 152 5.80 -23.71 6.34
N GLY A 153 7.06 -24.12 6.31
CA GLY A 153 7.59 -25.09 5.34
C GLY A 153 7.17 -24.77 3.91
N ASP A 154 6.37 -25.64 3.33
CA ASP A 154 5.94 -25.58 1.92
C ASP A 154 4.60 -24.86 1.72
N ASP A 155 4.11 -24.08 2.71
CA ASP A 155 2.87 -23.34 2.60
C ASP A 155 2.87 -22.39 1.40
N VAL A 156 1.85 -22.49 0.56
CA VAL A 156 1.60 -21.58 -0.55
C VAL A 156 0.79 -20.39 -0.06
N MET A 157 1.37 -19.19 -0.17
CA MET A 157 0.70 -17.95 0.19
C MET A 157 0.17 -17.20 -1.03
N SER A 158 -1.08 -16.75 -0.98
CA SER A 158 -1.67 -15.87 -1.99
C SER A 158 -2.06 -14.50 -1.44
N VAL A 159 -1.80 -13.47 -2.23
CA VAL A 159 -2.27 -12.09 -1.97
C VAL A 159 -3.42 -11.79 -2.90
N LEU A 160 -4.60 -11.54 -2.33
CA LEU A 160 -5.86 -11.41 -3.07
C LEU A 160 -6.50 -10.03 -2.83
N PRO A 161 -6.88 -9.28 -3.87
CA PRO A 161 -7.73 -8.12 -3.68
C PRO A 161 -9.19 -8.56 -3.45
N ALA A 162 -9.82 -8.07 -2.38
CA ALA A 162 -11.23 -8.35 -2.07
C ALA A 162 -12.21 -7.83 -3.13
N THR A 163 -11.74 -7.08 -4.11
CA THR A 163 -12.53 -6.59 -5.24
C THR A 163 -12.75 -7.64 -6.34
N LEU A 164 -12.03 -8.76 -6.31
CA LEU A 164 -12.24 -9.86 -7.25
C LEU A 164 -13.67 -10.45 -7.09
N PRO A 165 -14.24 -10.99 -8.18
CA PRO A 165 -15.48 -11.79 -8.11
C PRO A 165 -15.33 -13.03 -7.23
N ASP A 166 -16.46 -13.60 -6.76
CA ASP A 166 -16.44 -14.73 -5.82
C ASP A 166 -15.79 -16.00 -6.39
N THR A 167 -16.04 -16.31 -7.65
CA THR A 167 -15.50 -17.54 -8.26
C THR A 167 -13.97 -17.58 -8.23
N PRO A 168 -13.22 -16.60 -8.78
CA PRO A 168 -11.76 -16.60 -8.67
C PRO A 168 -11.27 -16.50 -7.23
N LEU A 169 -12.00 -15.79 -6.32
CA LEU A 169 -11.63 -15.78 -4.91
C LEU A 169 -11.69 -17.18 -4.29
N ARG A 170 -12.78 -17.93 -4.51
CA ARG A 170 -12.91 -19.33 -4.02
C ARG A 170 -11.79 -20.22 -4.53
N GLU A 171 -11.48 -20.12 -5.81
CA GLU A 171 -10.42 -20.94 -6.43
C GLU A 171 -9.05 -20.67 -5.81
N HIS A 172 -8.69 -19.38 -5.65
CA HIS A 172 -7.43 -19.02 -5.02
C HIS A 172 -7.38 -19.37 -3.53
N MET A 173 -8.48 -19.15 -2.80
CA MET A 173 -8.57 -19.52 -1.38
C MET A 173 -8.43 -21.02 -1.18
N ALA A 174 -9.04 -21.84 -2.06
CA ALA A 174 -8.97 -23.29 -1.96
C ALA A 174 -7.56 -23.85 -2.18
N ARG A 175 -6.75 -23.20 -3.04
CA ARG A 175 -5.40 -23.65 -3.43
C ARG A 175 -4.29 -23.08 -2.56
N SER A 176 -4.61 -22.19 -1.60
CA SER A 176 -3.60 -21.51 -0.79
C SER A 176 -3.72 -21.90 0.68
N ASP A 177 -2.57 -22.13 1.31
CA ASP A 177 -2.48 -22.45 2.74
C ASP A 177 -2.59 -21.19 3.59
N ALA A 178 -1.94 -20.12 3.16
CA ALA A 178 -1.96 -18.80 3.78
C ALA A 178 -2.53 -17.75 2.82
N LEU A 179 -3.23 -16.75 3.36
CA LEU A 179 -3.86 -15.70 2.54
C LEU A 179 -3.62 -14.32 3.14
N VAL A 180 -3.36 -13.37 2.26
CA VAL A 180 -3.47 -11.94 2.56
C VAL A 180 -4.57 -11.35 1.68
N ILE A 181 -5.62 -10.81 2.29
CA ILE A 181 -6.73 -10.22 1.54
C ILE A 181 -6.74 -8.73 1.76
N MET A 182 -6.49 -7.99 0.67
CA MET A 182 -6.39 -6.54 0.65
C MET A 182 -7.65 -5.89 0.07
N LYS A 183 -7.75 -4.56 0.22
CA LYS A 183 -8.90 -3.75 -0.27
C LYS A 183 -10.23 -4.24 0.30
N VAL A 184 -10.22 -4.65 1.56
CA VAL A 184 -11.35 -5.29 2.25
C VAL A 184 -12.53 -4.32 2.36
N GLY A 185 -12.39 -3.18 3.04
CA GLY A 185 -13.38 -2.12 3.16
C GLY A 185 -14.84 -2.62 3.23
N ARG A 186 -15.66 -2.21 2.25
CA ARG A 186 -17.07 -2.62 2.10
C ARG A 186 -17.28 -4.11 1.79
N HIS A 187 -16.23 -4.85 1.45
CA HIS A 187 -16.29 -6.27 1.08
C HIS A 187 -16.15 -7.22 2.28
N LEU A 188 -15.95 -6.70 3.50
CA LEU A 188 -15.63 -7.49 4.69
C LEU A 188 -16.63 -8.63 4.93
N GLY A 189 -17.94 -8.36 4.94
CA GLY A 189 -18.97 -9.38 5.16
C GLY A 189 -18.93 -10.49 4.09
N ARG A 190 -18.77 -10.11 2.81
CA ARG A 190 -18.64 -11.06 1.69
C ARG A 190 -17.39 -11.94 1.83
N ILE A 191 -16.25 -11.35 2.14
CA ILE A 191 -15.00 -12.11 2.33
C ILE A 191 -15.10 -13.05 3.53
N ARG A 192 -15.71 -12.59 4.63
CA ARG A 192 -15.96 -13.45 5.81
C ARG A 192 -16.80 -14.69 5.44
N ALA A 193 -17.88 -14.50 4.67
CA ALA A 193 -18.71 -15.61 4.21
C ALA A 193 -17.93 -16.63 3.36
N LEU A 194 -17.07 -16.15 2.43
CA LEU A 194 -16.21 -17.02 1.63
C LEU A 194 -15.19 -17.78 2.50
N LEU A 195 -14.62 -17.15 3.51
CA LEU A 195 -13.69 -17.81 4.43
C LEU A 195 -14.35 -18.85 5.32
N ILE A 196 -15.64 -18.65 5.70
CA ILE A 196 -16.46 -19.66 6.38
C ILE A 196 -16.66 -20.86 5.45
N GLU A 197 -17.11 -20.62 4.22
CA GLU A 197 -17.32 -21.66 3.20
C GLU A 197 -16.05 -22.50 2.96
N GLN A 198 -14.87 -21.86 2.99
CA GLN A 198 -13.57 -22.51 2.80
C GLN A 198 -12.97 -23.13 4.08
N GLY A 199 -13.66 -23.09 5.23
CA GLY A 199 -13.16 -23.59 6.51
C GLY A 199 -11.92 -22.86 7.05
N LYS A 200 -11.72 -21.57 6.67
CA LYS A 200 -10.52 -20.78 7.00
C LYS A 200 -10.77 -19.69 8.05
N LEU A 201 -12.00 -19.52 8.54
CA LEU A 201 -12.36 -18.43 9.44
C LEU A 201 -11.57 -18.46 10.76
N GLU A 202 -11.37 -19.64 11.35
CA GLU A 202 -10.77 -19.77 12.68
C GLU A 202 -9.32 -19.31 12.77
N ARG A 203 -8.62 -19.28 11.62
CA ARG A 203 -7.24 -18.80 11.52
C ARG A 203 -7.12 -17.47 10.77
N ALA A 204 -8.25 -16.81 10.57
CA ALA A 204 -8.35 -15.51 9.91
C ALA A 204 -8.38 -14.37 10.93
N TRP A 205 -7.61 -13.34 10.68
CA TRP A 205 -7.50 -12.14 11.50
C TRP A 205 -7.77 -10.91 10.67
N LEU A 206 -8.46 -9.93 11.25
CA LEU A 206 -8.58 -8.58 10.72
C LEU A 206 -7.56 -7.70 11.41
N VAL A 207 -6.74 -7.01 10.62
CA VAL A 207 -5.80 -5.99 11.10
C VAL A 207 -6.15 -4.66 10.46
N ILE A 208 -6.41 -3.67 11.29
CA ILE A 208 -6.70 -2.29 10.90
C ILE A 208 -5.52 -1.43 11.28
N ASN A 209 -5.06 -0.57 10.37
CA ASN A 209 -3.94 0.35 10.57
C ASN A 209 -2.68 -0.35 11.14
N GLY A 210 -2.32 -1.50 10.55
CA GLY A 210 -1.18 -2.30 11.01
C GLY A 210 0.09 -1.48 11.15
N THR A 211 0.79 -1.64 12.30
CA THR A 211 1.98 -0.91 12.76
C THR A 211 1.78 0.57 13.11
N MET A 212 0.60 1.14 12.88
CA MET A 212 0.31 2.53 13.27
C MET A 212 -0.10 2.61 14.75
N SER A 213 -0.07 3.82 15.33
CA SER A 213 -0.42 4.05 16.74
C SER A 213 -1.86 3.67 17.10
N ASP A 214 -2.75 3.66 16.12
CA ASP A 214 -4.16 3.27 16.24
C ASP A 214 -4.46 1.86 15.69
N GLN A 215 -3.44 1.00 15.65
CA GLN A 215 -3.55 -0.39 15.22
C GLN A 215 -4.61 -1.15 16.03
N GLN A 216 -5.42 -1.93 15.31
CA GLN A 216 -6.35 -2.89 15.91
C GLN A 216 -6.12 -4.27 15.28
N VAL A 217 -6.12 -5.30 16.11
CA VAL A 217 -5.95 -6.71 15.70
C VAL A 217 -7.03 -7.54 16.38
N MET A 218 -7.77 -8.31 15.60
CA MET A 218 -8.84 -9.16 16.13
C MET A 218 -9.07 -10.41 15.28
N PRO A 219 -9.51 -11.53 15.87
CA PRO A 219 -10.01 -12.66 15.09
C PRO A 219 -11.13 -12.20 14.14
N LEU A 220 -11.11 -12.68 12.91
CA LEU A 220 -12.09 -12.22 11.91
C LEU A 220 -13.53 -12.57 12.30
N ARG A 221 -13.75 -13.64 13.06
CA ARG A 221 -15.08 -14.01 13.59
C ARG A 221 -15.68 -12.92 14.49
N ASP A 222 -14.85 -12.18 15.22
CA ASP A 222 -15.25 -11.15 16.17
C ASP A 222 -15.26 -9.73 15.53
N ALA A 223 -14.85 -9.63 14.27
CA ALA A 223 -14.75 -8.36 13.57
C ALA A 223 -16.13 -7.74 13.28
N PRO A 224 -16.25 -6.39 13.25
CA PRO A 224 -17.49 -5.70 12.91
C PRO A 224 -17.92 -6.02 11.47
N GLU A 225 -19.10 -5.55 11.07
CA GLU A 225 -19.60 -5.75 9.68
C GLU A 225 -18.87 -4.90 8.64
N ARG A 226 -18.23 -3.83 9.07
CA ARG A 226 -17.52 -2.88 8.20
C ARG A 226 -16.15 -2.55 8.79
N CYS A 227 -15.18 -2.29 7.94
CA CYS A 227 -13.86 -1.83 8.33
C CYS A 227 -13.43 -0.62 7.50
N PRO A 228 -12.47 0.18 7.98
CA PRO A 228 -11.89 1.29 7.22
C PRO A 228 -11.09 0.81 6.01
N TYR A 229 -10.62 1.76 5.20
CA TYR A 229 -9.84 1.47 4.00
C TYR A 229 -8.52 0.73 4.31
N PHE A 230 -7.81 1.16 5.35
CA PHE A 230 -6.54 0.53 5.77
C PHE A 230 -6.80 -0.69 6.67
N ALA A 231 -7.43 -1.70 6.08
CA ALA A 231 -7.71 -2.97 6.72
C ALA A 231 -7.28 -4.12 5.82
N ILE A 232 -6.64 -5.12 6.41
CA ILE A 232 -6.17 -6.34 5.75
C ILE A 232 -6.66 -7.54 6.55
N ILE A 233 -7.14 -8.56 5.84
CA ILE A 233 -7.38 -9.87 6.45
C ILE A 233 -6.15 -10.74 6.18
N VAL A 234 -5.63 -11.38 7.21
CA VAL A 234 -4.59 -12.40 7.12
C VAL A 234 -5.14 -13.74 7.57
N VAL A 235 -4.81 -14.79 6.82
CA VAL A 235 -5.12 -16.19 7.16
C VAL A 235 -3.82 -16.93 7.26
N HIS A 236 -3.47 -17.37 8.47
CA HIS A 236 -2.19 -18.05 8.72
C HIS A 236 -2.18 -19.45 8.18
N GLY A 237 -1.05 -19.87 7.62
CA GLY A 237 -0.78 -21.23 7.20
C GLY A 237 -0.67 -22.20 8.37
N GLN A 238 -0.81 -23.48 8.08
CA GLN A 238 -0.75 -24.57 9.06
C GLN A 238 0.22 -25.68 8.64
N GLY A 239 1.15 -25.39 7.74
CA GLY A 239 2.06 -26.38 7.16
C GLY A 239 2.89 -27.16 8.16
N ARG A 240 3.87 -27.89 7.67
CA ARG A 240 4.70 -28.79 8.49
C ARG A 240 5.41 -28.02 9.58
N ARG A 241 5.11 -28.40 10.84
CA ARG A 241 5.79 -27.91 12.05
C ARG A 241 6.64 -29.01 12.65
N PRO A 242 7.75 -28.70 13.32
CA PRO A 242 8.43 -29.66 14.17
C PRO A 242 7.47 -30.30 15.19
N ALA A 243 7.66 -31.58 15.49
CA ALA A 243 6.73 -32.35 16.33
C ALA A 243 6.48 -31.77 17.73
N ASN A 244 7.33 -30.84 18.18
CA ASN A 244 7.24 -30.20 19.51
C ASN A 244 6.55 -28.84 19.49
N ASP A 245 6.07 -28.36 18.35
CA ASP A 245 5.48 -27.01 18.18
C ASP A 245 3.93 -27.05 18.10
N MET A 246 3.31 -28.17 18.50
CA MET A 246 1.83 -28.31 18.53
C MET A 246 1.27 -28.14 19.93
#